data_4b61b894867708f3bff7d661204a10a4
#
_entry.id   4b61b894867708f3bff7d661204a10a4
#
_cell.length_a   1.000
_cell.length_b   1.000
_cell.length_c   1.000
_cell.angle_alpha   90.00
_cell.angle_beta   90.00
_cell.angle_gamma   90.00
#
_symmetry.space_group_name_H-M   'P 1'
#
loop_
_entity.id
_entity.type
_entity.pdbx_description
1 polymer ?
#
loop_
_entity_poly.entity_id
_entity_poly.type
_entity_poly.pdbx_seq_one_letter_code
_entity_poly.pdbx_strand_id
1 'polypeptide(L)'
;MNHRQPEVFISRKGLTPATESLYRQFQQERLIFDCEDPEALGLLRADAERIAAGMDDPECAPPMLWSGVPWPGDDRPLRSDYCLSISVGGSKTVALLLRIEGEEVVALGPGGEEVCGSKLEELAKSCSFATPTAKNTPDGYSMIAKIAEGVCDQLGDNRAALGRCANIVLSWAFASSIERTREDLLGGLAARTTLMTKKQGPFTEDLRGKDLCALFAQAFEEVLGHRWPVTVVNDGVMALHYLLGPRWRNKYARIGLFINGTGCNFALAEPYAVRPEGIVSAERECYEPRHLLAGEGPAAGERVVNYIVNYEIGSIDLVATRSRFDISQSYPIQTNALSGGNAFGQQFGGLGREFLGEEFFHRLLAGYREGGSGGELPGGPQISTLATVLPDEASSRLAEFFPGVEMDGEETDSLVFLCRAIVDRSALHAALLLSAVSFRTGFGFGQEESGLGDLLGMEGSIWSIEGYPQQVLGYWGCICGERKLNVELAHEPGFNASLQGPAFLAAIHAQAEPS
;
A
#
# COMPACT_ATOMS: atom_id res chain seq x y z
N MET A 1 -5.75 -21.71 -16.28
CA MET A 1 -6.78 -21.77 -15.21
C MET A 1 -8.13 -21.51 -15.84
N ASN A 2 -9.13 -22.34 -15.58
CA ASN A 2 -10.50 -22.07 -16.02
C ASN A 2 -10.96 -20.80 -15.31
N HIS A 3 -11.25 -19.74 -16.07
CA HIS A 3 -11.89 -18.53 -15.58
C HIS A 3 -13.29 -18.89 -15.04
N ARG A 4 -13.37 -19.31 -13.77
CA ARG A 4 -14.61 -19.17 -13.04
C ARG A 4 -14.85 -17.68 -12.95
N GLN A 5 -16.05 -17.24 -13.35
CA GLN A 5 -16.51 -15.89 -13.04
C GLN A 5 -16.26 -15.65 -11.55
N PRO A 6 -15.73 -14.49 -11.17
CA PRO A 6 -15.52 -14.20 -9.76
C PRO A 6 -16.82 -14.41 -9.00
N GLU A 7 -16.74 -15.04 -7.83
CA GLU A 7 -17.86 -15.05 -6.88
C GLU A 7 -18.03 -13.60 -6.42
N VAL A 8 -18.95 -12.91 -7.03
CA VAL A 8 -19.19 -11.48 -6.82
C VAL A 8 -19.76 -11.30 -5.42
N PHE A 9 -19.23 -10.40 -4.59
CA PHE A 9 -19.84 -10.06 -3.28
C PHE A 9 -21.30 -9.67 -3.44
N ILE A 10 -21.66 -9.05 -4.58
CA ILE A 10 -23.01 -8.71 -4.96
C ILE A 10 -23.34 -9.42 -6.26
N SER A 11 -24.11 -10.50 -6.17
CA SER A 11 -24.71 -11.15 -7.33
C SER A 11 -26.16 -10.73 -7.46
N ARG A 12 -26.60 -10.38 -8.68
CA ARG A 12 -28.01 -10.12 -8.98
C ARG A 12 -28.87 -11.39 -8.78
N LYS A 13 -28.24 -12.57 -8.80
CA LYS A 13 -28.92 -13.85 -8.54
C LYS A 13 -29.10 -14.05 -7.05
N GLY A 14 -30.34 -14.23 -6.61
CA GLY A 14 -30.67 -14.52 -5.21
C GLY A 14 -30.95 -13.30 -4.33
N LEU A 15 -31.12 -12.12 -4.95
CA LEU A 15 -31.55 -10.93 -4.20
C LEU A 15 -33.00 -11.11 -3.72
N THR A 16 -33.28 -10.69 -2.48
CA THR A 16 -34.65 -10.51 -1.98
C THR A 16 -35.26 -9.25 -2.60
N PRO A 17 -36.59 -9.06 -2.56
CA PRO A 17 -37.21 -7.83 -3.07
C PRO A 17 -36.61 -6.55 -2.47
N ALA A 18 -36.26 -6.55 -1.19
CA ALA A 18 -35.66 -5.41 -0.50
C ALA A 18 -34.25 -5.13 -1.06
N THR A 19 -33.40 -6.15 -1.14
CA THR A 19 -32.03 -6.01 -1.66
C THR A 19 -31.99 -5.76 -3.17
N GLU A 20 -32.98 -6.21 -3.94
CA GLU A 20 -33.11 -5.86 -5.37
C GLU A 20 -33.38 -4.37 -5.56
N SER A 21 -34.21 -3.77 -4.71
CA SER A 21 -34.45 -2.32 -4.71
C SER A 21 -33.16 -1.55 -4.40
N LEU A 22 -32.42 -1.96 -3.38
CA LEU A 22 -31.12 -1.38 -3.02
C LEU A 22 -30.11 -1.54 -4.15
N TYR A 23 -30.03 -2.71 -4.77
CA TYR A 23 -29.14 -2.97 -5.90
C TYR A 23 -29.34 -1.97 -7.03
N ARG A 24 -30.59 -1.74 -7.43
CA ARG A 24 -30.93 -0.77 -8.49
C ARG A 24 -30.55 0.67 -8.10
N GLN A 25 -30.84 1.06 -6.85
CA GLN A 25 -30.45 2.39 -6.36
C GLN A 25 -28.93 2.57 -6.34
N PHE A 26 -28.20 1.55 -5.91
CA PHE A 26 -26.73 1.58 -5.86
C PHE A 26 -26.12 1.65 -7.26
N GLN A 27 -26.70 0.98 -8.26
CA GLN A 27 -26.28 1.15 -9.66
C GLN A 27 -26.50 2.58 -10.16
N GLN A 28 -27.68 3.16 -9.89
CA GLN A 28 -28.00 4.54 -10.29
C GLN A 28 -27.02 5.55 -9.66
N GLU A 29 -26.60 5.32 -8.44
CA GLU A 29 -25.65 6.16 -7.70
C GLU A 29 -24.17 5.81 -7.98
N ARG A 30 -23.88 4.88 -8.89
CA ARG A 30 -22.52 4.42 -9.24
C ARG A 30 -21.74 3.85 -8.06
N LEU A 31 -22.44 3.22 -7.14
CA LEU A 31 -21.83 2.57 -5.97
C LEU A 31 -21.46 1.12 -6.27
N ILE A 32 -22.15 0.48 -7.20
CA ILE A 32 -21.86 -0.86 -7.72
C ILE A 32 -21.93 -0.84 -9.25
N PHE A 33 -21.14 -1.72 -9.88
CA PHE A 33 -21.05 -1.81 -11.33
C PHE A 33 -21.28 -3.24 -11.79
N ASP A 34 -22.02 -3.38 -12.89
CA ASP A 34 -22.21 -4.65 -13.57
C ASP A 34 -21.20 -4.77 -14.72
N CYS A 35 -20.26 -5.70 -14.61
CA CYS A 35 -19.28 -5.95 -15.67
C CYS A 35 -19.91 -6.57 -16.95
N GLU A 36 -21.15 -7.03 -16.89
CA GLU A 36 -21.89 -7.48 -18.05
C GLU A 36 -22.55 -6.31 -18.80
N ASP A 37 -22.62 -5.11 -18.20
CA ASP A 37 -23.10 -3.90 -18.84
C ASP A 37 -21.98 -3.21 -19.65
N PRO A 38 -22.06 -3.21 -21.00
CA PRO A 38 -21.02 -2.61 -21.84
C PRO A 38 -20.83 -1.11 -21.64
N GLU A 39 -21.89 -0.38 -21.26
CA GLU A 39 -21.81 1.06 -21.01
C GLU A 39 -21.05 1.35 -19.70
N ALA A 40 -21.40 0.63 -18.64
CA ALA A 40 -20.69 0.73 -17.36
C ALA A 40 -19.21 0.35 -17.51
N LEU A 41 -18.92 -0.74 -18.21
CA LEU A 41 -17.55 -1.18 -18.49
C LEU A 41 -16.77 -0.16 -19.34
N GLY A 42 -17.44 0.45 -20.34
CA GLY A 42 -16.84 1.52 -21.15
C GLY A 42 -16.42 2.73 -20.33
N LEU A 43 -17.23 3.14 -19.35
CA LEU A 43 -16.90 4.23 -18.43
C LEU A 43 -15.70 3.90 -17.55
N LEU A 44 -15.65 2.70 -16.97
CA LEU A 44 -14.52 2.24 -16.14
C LEU A 44 -13.22 2.20 -16.93
N ARG A 45 -13.27 1.68 -18.15
CA ARG A 45 -12.11 1.61 -19.04
C ARG A 45 -11.59 2.99 -19.43
N ALA A 46 -12.48 3.90 -19.83
CA ALA A 46 -12.10 5.27 -20.15
C ALA A 46 -11.48 6.01 -18.96
N ASP A 47 -11.97 5.75 -17.74
CA ASP A 47 -11.37 6.34 -16.54
C ASP A 47 -9.98 5.76 -16.23
N ALA A 48 -9.79 4.45 -16.39
CA ALA A 48 -8.48 3.82 -16.24
C ALA A 48 -7.46 4.34 -17.28
N GLU A 49 -7.88 4.52 -18.54
CA GLU A 49 -7.06 5.09 -19.60
C GLU A 49 -6.69 6.56 -19.31
N ARG A 50 -7.65 7.34 -18.81
CA ARG A 50 -7.42 8.73 -18.37
C ARG A 50 -6.39 8.80 -17.23
N ILE A 51 -6.53 7.94 -16.24
CA ILE A 51 -5.59 7.85 -15.10
C ILE A 51 -4.21 7.45 -15.61
N ALA A 52 -4.11 6.45 -16.48
CA ALA A 52 -2.85 6.01 -17.08
C ALA A 52 -2.13 7.14 -17.81
N ALA A 53 -2.86 7.92 -18.62
CA ALA A 53 -2.31 9.07 -19.33
C ALA A 53 -1.85 10.21 -18.40
N GLY A 54 -2.53 10.39 -17.25
CA GLY A 54 -2.19 11.41 -16.28
C GLY A 54 -1.02 11.05 -15.35
N MET A 55 -0.64 9.77 -15.27
CA MET A 55 0.44 9.33 -14.37
C MET A 55 1.81 9.95 -14.70
N ASP A 56 2.04 10.36 -15.94
CA ASP A 56 3.28 11.00 -16.38
C ASP A 56 3.22 12.53 -16.32
N ASP A 57 2.07 13.12 -16.02
CA ASP A 57 1.90 14.56 -15.94
C ASP A 57 2.30 15.07 -14.55
N PRO A 58 3.38 15.88 -14.44
CA PRO A 58 3.80 16.44 -13.16
C PRO A 58 2.78 17.40 -12.54
N GLU A 59 1.81 17.90 -13.32
CA GLU A 59 0.70 18.73 -12.84
C GLU A 59 -0.47 17.89 -12.32
N CYS A 60 -0.55 16.60 -12.68
CA CYS A 60 -1.48 15.66 -12.06
C CYS A 60 -1.02 15.35 -10.64
N ALA A 61 -1.79 15.75 -9.67
CA ALA A 61 -1.47 15.51 -8.26
C ALA A 61 -1.91 14.12 -7.81
N PRO A 62 -1.06 13.38 -7.10
CA PRO A 62 0.35 13.67 -6.93
C PRO A 62 1.17 13.07 -8.08
N PRO A 63 2.30 13.69 -8.44
CA PRO A 63 3.20 13.06 -9.39
C PRO A 63 3.68 11.75 -8.82
N MET A 64 3.92 10.79 -9.71
CA MET A 64 4.55 9.54 -9.33
C MET A 64 5.84 9.81 -8.58
N LEU A 65 5.94 9.24 -7.39
CA LEU A 65 7.13 9.43 -6.57
C LEU A 65 8.18 8.41 -6.97
N TRP A 66 9.15 8.87 -7.69
CA TRP A 66 10.27 8.07 -8.12
C TRP A 66 11.22 7.81 -6.94
N SER A 67 11.31 6.59 -6.49
CA SER A 67 12.19 6.23 -5.38
C SER A 67 13.50 5.58 -5.83
N GLY A 68 13.60 5.26 -7.13
CA GLY A 68 14.71 4.83 -7.96
C GLY A 68 15.86 4.15 -7.28
N VAL A 69 15.63 3.18 -6.47
CA VAL A 69 16.70 2.28 -6.06
C VAL A 69 16.97 1.39 -7.26
N PRO A 70 18.18 1.44 -7.87
CA PRO A 70 18.51 0.55 -8.95
C PRO A 70 18.53 -0.88 -8.43
N TRP A 71 17.86 -1.77 -9.14
CA TRP A 71 17.89 -3.18 -8.83
C TRP A 71 19.11 -3.81 -9.50
N PRO A 72 20.04 -4.43 -8.75
CA PRO A 72 21.12 -5.20 -9.36
C PRO A 72 20.54 -6.44 -10.01
N GLY A 73 20.65 -6.53 -11.34
CA GLY A 73 20.11 -7.65 -12.13
C GLY A 73 20.90 -8.95 -12.04
N ASP A 74 21.72 -9.16 -11.01
CA ASP A 74 22.55 -10.34 -10.87
C ASP A 74 22.03 -11.36 -9.84
N ASP A 75 22.41 -12.64 -10.05
CA ASP A 75 21.97 -13.77 -9.21
C ASP A 75 22.85 -14.00 -7.98
N ARG A 76 23.68 -13.02 -7.59
CA ARG A 76 24.51 -13.17 -6.40
C ARG A 76 23.65 -13.37 -5.16
N PRO A 77 24.01 -14.33 -4.28
CA PRO A 77 23.28 -14.51 -3.03
C PRO A 77 23.38 -13.24 -2.19
N LEU A 78 22.22 -12.74 -1.77
CA LEU A 78 22.19 -11.61 -0.83
C LEU A 78 22.67 -12.08 0.53
N ARG A 79 23.64 -11.38 1.08
CA ARG A 79 24.08 -11.53 2.48
C ARG A 79 24.21 -10.15 3.07
N SER A 80 23.77 -9.98 4.27
CA SER A 80 23.97 -8.73 5.00
C SER A 80 24.44 -9.00 6.41
N ASP A 81 25.22 -8.08 6.94
CA ASP A 81 25.31 -7.88 8.38
C ASP A 81 23.97 -7.37 8.89
N TYR A 82 23.84 -7.23 10.20
CA TYR A 82 22.62 -6.63 10.76
C TYR A 82 22.44 -5.20 10.25
N CYS A 83 21.20 -4.88 9.90
CA CYS A 83 20.74 -3.51 9.73
C CYS A 83 19.71 -3.19 10.82
N LEU A 84 19.64 -1.94 11.25
CA LEU A 84 18.56 -1.45 12.08
C LEU A 84 17.40 -1.06 11.14
N SER A 85 16.38 -1.90 11.13
CA SER A 85 15.15 -1.68 10.38
C SER A 85 14.17 -0.89 11.22
N ILE A 86 13.68 0.22 10.69
CA ILE A 86 12.69 1.07 11.36
C ILE A 86 11.52 1.28 10.41
N SER A 87 10.33 0.84 10.79
CA SER A 87 9.10 1.09 10.05
C SER A 87 8.26 2.14 10.78
N VAL A 88 8.20 3.35 10.23
CA VAL A 88 7.42 4.47 10.76
C VAL A 88 6.07 4.51 10.06
N GLY A 89 5.07 3.91 10.69
CA GLY A 89 3.67 3.96 10.23
C GLY A 89 2.93 5.17 10.78
N GLY A 90 1.70 5.38 10.31
CA GLY A 90 0.87 6.51 10.77
C GLY A 90 0.45 6.45 12.24
N SER A 91 0.46 5.27 12.87
CA SER A 91 0.06 5.07 14.27
C SER A 91 1.10 4.36 15.12
N LYS A 92 1.92 3.52 14.51
CA LYS A 92 2.95 2.72 15.18
C LYS A 92 4.27 2.80 14.45
N THR A 93 5.35 2.82 15.23
CA THR A 93 6.73 2.64 14.77
C THR A 93 7.24 1.31 15.29
N VAL A 94 7.91 0.54 14.43
CA VAL A 94 8.52 -0.76 14.76
C VAL A 94 10.03 -0.64 14.52
N ALA A 95 10.85 -1.15 15.44
CA ALA A 95 12.29 -1.16 15.29
C ALA A 95 12.84 -2.57 15.53
N LEU A 96 13.53 -3.13 14.54
CA LEU A 96 14.13 -4.47 14.60
C LEU A 96 15.55 -4.47 14.05
N LEU A 97 16.39 -5.33 14.62
CA LEU A 97 17.68 -5.68 14.04
C LEU A 97 17.51 -6.86 13.10
N LEU A 98 17.69 -6.64 11.81
CA LEU A 98 17.44 -7.62 10.75
C LEU A 98 18.72 -7.92 9.97
N ARG A 99 18.85 -9.17 9.52
CA ARG A 99 19.86 -9.60 8.54
C ARG A 99 19.25 -10.57 7.54
N ILE A 100 19.92 -10.78 6.40
CA ILE A 100 19.56 -11.82 5.44
C ILE A 100 20.50 -13.01 5.60
N GLU A 101 19.89 -14.19 5.64
CA GLU A 101 20.58 -15.47 5.60
C GLU A 101 19.97 -16.36 4.50
N GLY A 102 20.62 -16.40 3.34
CA GLY A 102 20.07 -17.07 2.16
C GLY A 102 18.86 -16.35 1.59
N GLU A 103 17.68 -16.98 1.69
CA GLU A 103 16.40 -16.39 1.27
C GLU A 103 15.56 -15.86 2.44
N GLU A 104 16.01 -16.07 3.66
CA GLU A 104 15.26 -15.73 4.87
C GLU A 104 15.75 -14.44 5.52
N VAL A 105 14.81 -13.72 6.10
CA VAL A 105 15.07 -12.60 6.98
C VAL A 105 15.09 -13.11 8.42
N VAL A 106 16.18 -12.84 9.11
CA VAL A 106 16.39 -13.18 10.51
C VAL A 106 16.42 -11.90 11.34
N ALA A 107 15.62 -11.85 12.39
CA ALA A 107 15.62 -10.77 13.37
C ALA A 107 16.28 -11.20 14.66
N LEU A 108 16.90 -10.23 15.35
CA LEU A 108 17.42 -10.42 16.70
C LEU A 108 16.37 -9.96 17.72
N GLY A 109 15.88 -10.89 18.53
CA GLY A 109 14.94 -10.63 19.61
C GLY A 109 15.59 -9.95 20.83
N PRO A 110 14.77 -9.42 21.77
CA PRO A 110 15.27 -8.67 22.95
C PRO A 110 16.21 -9.45 23.86
N GLY A 111 16.11 -10.77 23.88
CA GLY A 111 17.00 -11.67 24.64
C GLY A 111 18.24 -12.12 23.86
N GLY A 112 18.47 -11.61 22.64
CA GLY A 112 19.56 -12.02 21.77
C GLY A 112 19.29 -13.31 20.98
N GLU A 113 18.08 -13.86 21.04
CA GLU A 113 17.63 -14.98 20.23
C GLU A 113 17.37 -14.57 18.78
N GLU A 114 17.66 -15.47 17.85
CA GLU A 114 17.34 -15.27 16.44
C GLU A 114 15.93 -15.77 16.11
N VAL A 115 15.15 -14.96 15.41
CA VAL A 115 13.75 -15.18 15.07
C VAL A 115 13.55 -15.02 13.57
N CYS A 116 12.83 -15.95 12.94
CA CYS A 116 12.51 -15.91 11.51
C CYS A 116 11.06 -16.38 11.24
N GLY A 117 10.63 -16.24 10.01
CA GLY A 117 9.31 -16.71 9.54
C GLY A 117 8.14 -16.03 10.27
N SER A 118 7.11 -16.79 10.63
CA SER A 118 5.88 -16.27 11.26
C SER A 118 6.11 -15.59 12.61
N LYS A 119 7.19 -15.93 13.33
CA LYS A 119 7.53 -15.29 14.61
C LYS A 119 8.01 -13.85 14.48
N LEU A 120 8.42 -13.41 13.27
CA LEU A 120 8.80 -12.01 13.02
C LEU A 120 7.65 -11.05 13.31
N GLU A 121 6.42 -11.42 12.99
CA GLU A 121 5.25 -10.58 13.24
C GLU A 121 4.96 -10.42 14.75
N GLU A 122 5.13 -11.49 15.52
CA GLU A 122 4.97 -11.43 16.99
C GLU A 122 6.07 -10.55 17.60
N LEU A 123 7.31 -10.71 17.14
CA LEU A 123 8.43 -9.87 17.57
C LEU A 123 8.19 -8.40 17.19
N ALA A 124 7.71 -8.11 15.98
CA ALA A 124 7.38 -6.76 15.56
C ALA A 124 6.31 -6.10 16.44
N LYS A 125 5.31 -6.86 16.87
CA LYS A 125 4.28 -6.37 17.81
C LYS A 125 4.88 -5.99 19.16
N SER A 126 5.82 -6.79 19.69
CA SER A 126 6.48 -6.53 20.96
C SER A 126 7.52 -5.39 20.88
N CYS A 127 8.14 -5.18 19.72
CA CYS A 127 9.11 -4.12 19.44
C CYS A 127 8.48 -2.87 18.79
N SER A 128 7.24 -2.56 19.14
CA SER A 128 6.51 -1.42 18.59
C SER A 128 6.17 -0.37 19.65
N PHE A 129 6.16 0.89 19.24
CA PHE A 129 5.71 2.02 20.05
C PHE A 129 4.81 2.96 19.22
N ALA A 130 4.09 3.86 19.91
CA ALA A 130 3.22 4.82 19.24
C ALA A 130 4.03 5.83 18.43
N THR A 131 3.73 6.00 17.15
CA THR A 131 4.35 7.05 16.33
C THR A 131 4.02 8.43 16.92
N PRO A 132 5.01 9.31 17.11
CA PRO A 132 4.77 10.68 17.56
C PRO A 132 3.82 11.42 16.61
N THR A 133 2.93 12.24 17.17
CA THR A 133 1.92 13.00 16.43
C THR A 133 1.87 14.45 16.92
N ALA A 134 1.14 15.31 16.22
CA ALA A 134 0.88 16.69 16.63
C ALA A 134 0.27 16.84 18.04
N LYS A 135 -0.32 15.77 18.60
CA LYS A 135 -0.86 15.78 19.97
C LYS A 135 0.22 15.71 21.05
N ASN A 136 1.38 15.15 20.74
CA ASN A 136 2.44 14.89 21.72
C ASN A 136 3.81 15.45 21.31
N THR A 137 3.90 16.13 20.16
CA THR A 137 5.12 16.73 19.62
C THR A 137 4.80 18.06 18.94
N PRO A 138 5.65 19.10 19.07
CA PRO A 138 5.36 20.43 18.51
C PRO A 138 5.61 20.52 17.00
N ASP A 139 6.56 19.79 16.44
CA ASP A 139 7.07 19.92 15.07
C ASP A 139 7.70 18.63 14.53
N GLY A 140 8.08 18.61 13.27
CA GLY A 140 8.67 17.46 12.60
C GLY A 140 10.06 17.09 13.11
N TYR A 141 10.89 18.05 13.49
CA TYR A 141 12.22 17.76 14.08
C TYR A 141 12.06 17.04 15.41
N SER A 142 11.16 17.53 16.26
CA SER A 142 10.82 16.88 17.54
C SER A 142 10.23 15.49 17.33
N MET A 143 9.50 15.26 16.23
CA MET A 143 9.02 13.94 15.84
C MET A 143 10.18 12.99 15.54
N ILE A 144 11.15 13.42 14.73
CA ILE A 144 12.34 12.62 14.40
C ILE A 144 13.14 12.28 15.67
N ALA A 145 13.37 13.25 16.54
CA ALA A 145 14.08 13.02 17.80
C ALA A 145 13.36 11.97 18.67
N LYS A 146 12.04 12.10 18.86
CA LYS A 146 11.25 11.12 19.62
C LYS A 146 11.21 9.73 18.98
N ILE A 147 11.26 9.63 17.65
CA ILE A 147 11.38 8.33 16.98
C ILE A 147 12.74 7.71 17.34
N ALA A 148 13.85 8.47 17.28
CA ALA A 148 15.16 7.98 17.64
C ALA A 148 15.24 7.53 19.12
N GLU A 149 14.67 8.32 20.04
CA GLU A 149 14.54 7.96 21.47
C GLU A 149 13.74 6.66 21.66
N GLY A 150 12.56 6.55 21.04
CA GLY A 150 11.70 5.37 21.12
C GLY A 150 12.37 4.11 20.55
N VAL A 151 13.10 4.24 19.46
CA VAL A 151 13.92 3.13 18.91
C VAL A 151 15.01 2.71 19.91
N CYS A 152 15.70 3.68 20.51
CA CYS A 152 16.71 3.43 21.50
C CYS A 152 16.16 2.68 22.73
N ASP A 153 14.96 3.05 23.19
CA ASP A 153 14.29 2.39 24.31
C ASP A 153 13.86 0.95 23.94
N GLN A 154 13.38 0.74 22.72
CA GLN A 154 12.98 -0.59 22.23
C GLN A 154 14.18 -1.54 22.05
N LEU A 155 15.32 -1.04 21.68
CA LEU A 155 16.52 -1.86 21.54
C LEU A 155 17.01 -2.41 22.89
N GLY A 156 16.80 -1.70 24.00
CA GLY A 156 17.14 -2.18 25.34
C GLY A 156 18.52 -2.78 25.43
N ASP A 157 18.62 -4.04 25.85
CA ASP A 157 19.86 -4.79 25.97
C ASP A 157 20.52 -5.11 24.62
N ASN A 158 19.77 -5.06 23.53
CA ASN A 158 20.29 -5.30 22.18
C ASN A 158 21.15 -4.15 21.63
N ARG A 159 21.30 -3.03 22.37
CA ARG A 159 22.21 -1.94 21.98
C ARG A 159 23.62 -2.42 21.66
N ALA A 160 24.13 -3.42 22.38
CA ALA A 160 25.43 -4.00 22.09
C ALA A 160 25.52 -4.61 20.67
N ALA A 161 24.43 -5.09 20.13
CA ALA A 161 24.37 -5.63 18.78
C ALA A 161 24.41 -4.54 17.68
N LEU A 162 24.15 -3.27 18.03
CA LEU A 162 24.31 -2.14 17.10
C LEU A 162 25.75 -1.99 16.59
N GLY A 163 26.75 -2.43 17.36
CA GLY A 163 28.13 -2.48 16.87
C GLY A 163 28.37 -3.41 15.68
N ARG A 164 27.38 -4.26 15.36
CA ARG A 164 27.35 -5.15 14.19
C ARG A 164 26.48 -4.62 13.05
N CYS A 165 25.81 -3.47 13.24
CA CYS A 165 24.98 -2.86 12.22
C CYS A 165 25.81 -2.12 11.18
N ALA A 166 25.60 -2.42 9.91
CA ALA A 166 26.22 -1.69 8.81
C ALA A 166 25.50 -0.34 8.56
N ASN A 167 24.18 -0.31 8.67
CA ASN A 167 23.35 0.86 8.36
C ASN A 167 22.01 0.84 9.10
N ILE A 168 21.30 1.98 9.01
CA ILE A 168 19.91 2.13 9.44
C ILE A 168 19.05 2.27 8.18
N VAL A 169 18.01 1.46 8.08
CA VAL A 169 17.05 1.49 6.96
C VAL A 169 15.67 1.82 7.50
N LEU A 170 15.09 2.91 7.01
CA LEU A 170 13.86 3.46 7.52
C LEU A 170 12.76 3.47 6.46
N SER A 171 11.69 2.77 6.75
CA SER A 171 10.44 2.80 5.99
C SER A 171 9.58 3.97 6.48
N TRP A 172 9.20 4.87 5.57
CA TRP A 172 8.52 6.12 5.87
C TRP A 172 7.15 6.16 5.23
N ALA A 173 6.09 6.00 6.03
CA ALA A 173 4.71 5.95 5.53
C ALA A 173 4.09 7.33 5.22
N PHE A 174 4.82 8.41 5.48
CA PHE A 174 4.33 9.73 5.11
C PHE A 174 4.72 10.03 3.67
N ALA A 175 3.73 10.45 2.88
CA ALA A 175 3.96 10.80 1.49
C ALA A 175 5.01 11.91 1.41
N SER A 176 6.11 11.59 0.80
CA SER A 176 7.19 12.52 0.50
C SER A 176 7.66 12.23 -0.89
N SER A 177 7.77 13.24 -1.74
CA SER A 177 8.54 13.11 -2.96
C SER A 177 10.00 13.08 -2.58
N ILE A 178 10.75 12.18 -3.18
CA ILE A 178 12.18 12.09 -3.00
C ILE A 178 12.81 12.81 -4.17
N GLU A 179 13.31 14.03 -3.96
CA GLU A 179 14.20 14.66 -4.91
C GLU A 179 15.52 13.91 -4.92
N ARG A 180 15.95 13.51 -6.12
CA ARG A 180 17.23 12.85 -6.31
C ARG A 180 18.27 13.86 -6.74
N THR A 181 19.39 13.82 -6.04
CA THR A 181 20.63 14.34 -6.55
C THR A 181 21.27 13.27 -7.44
N ARG A 182 22.17 13.65 -8.32
CA ARG A 182 22.92 12.72 -9.17
C ARG A 182 23.72 11.67 -8.40
N GLU A 183 24.18 12.01 -7.21
CA GLU A 183 24.87 11.12 -6.27
C GLU A 183 23.95 10.00 -5.81
N ASP A 184 22.64 10.26 -5.69
CA ASP A 184 21.63 9.29 -5.28
C ASP A 184 21.43 8.17 -6.32
N LEU A 185 21.72 8.43 -7.59
CA LEU A 185 21.68 7.41 -8.66
C LEU A 185 22.87 6.46 -8.61
N LEU A 186 23.92 6.81 -7.89
CA LEU A 186 25.18 6.06 -7.82
C LEU A 186 25.42 5.39 -6.47
N GLY A 187 24.47 5.43 -5.55
CA GLY A 187 24.57 4.73 -4.26
C GLY A 187 24.41 5.59 -3.03
N GLY A 188 24.24 6.91 -3.17
CA GLY A 188 23.88 7.79 -2.06
C GLY A 188 22.37 8.08 -2.08
N LEU A 189 21.64 7.79 -1.03
CA LEU A 189 20.21 8.10 -0.93
C LEU A 189 20.01 9.33 -0.06
N ALA A 190 19.86 10.50 -0.67
CA ALA A 190 19.34 11.69 -0.01
C ALA A 190 17.82 11.76 -0.22
N ALA A 191 17.04 11.40 0.79
CA ALA A 191 15.60 11.53 0.75
C ALA A 191 15.20 12.96 1.12
N ARG A 192 14.86 13.78 0.12
CA ARG A 192 14.30 15.11 0.36
C ARG A 192 12.79 15.09 0.24
N THR A 193 12.14 15.50 1.31
CA THR A 193 10.70 15.63 1.34
C THR A 193 10.28 16.89 0.61
N THR A 194 9.66 16.77 -0.55
CA THR A 194 9.13 17.93 -1.30
C THR A 194 7.68 18.22 -0.99
N LEU A 195 6.90 17.20 -0.62
CA LEU A 195 5.47 17.33 -0.30
C LEU A 195 5.09 16.42 0.86
N MET A 196 4.64 16.98 1.97
CA MET A 196 4.04 16.26 3.09
C MET A 196 2.53 16.44 3.01
N THR A 197 1.82 15.59 2.26
CA THR A 197 0.40 15.80 1.96
C THR A 197 -0.57 14.96 2.78
N LYS A 198 -0.09 13.98 3.55
CA LYS A 198 -0.96 13.05 4.30
C LYS A 198 -0.79 13.21 5.81
N LYS A 199 -1.81 12.89 6.55
CA LYS A 199 -1.95 12.69 8.02
C LYS A 199 -1.22 13.66 8.96
N GLN A 200 -0.03 14.14 8.62
CA GLN A 200 0.83 15.00 9.45
C GLN A 200 1.10 16.37 8.80
N GLY A 201 0.53 16.66 7.63
CA GLY A 201 0.85 17.80 6.77
C GLY A 201 1.35 19.09 7.46
N PRO A 202 0.52 19.87 8.14
CA PRO A 202 0.97 21.11 8.79
C PRO A 202 1.98 20.90 9.92
N PHE A 203 1.90 19.76 10.60
CA PHE A 203 2.77 19.40 11.72
C PHE A 203 4.22 19.11 11.29
N THR A 204 4.38 18.58 10.10
CA THR A 204 5.69 18.20 9.56
C THR A 204 6.13 19.08 8.39
N GLU A 205 5.49 20.21 8.18
CA GLU A 205 5.81 21.15 7.08
C GLU A 205 7.23 21.71 7.17
N ASP A 206 7.79 21.80 8.37
CA ASP A 206 9.16 22.20 8.64
C ASP A 206 10.20 21.20 8.08
N LEU A 207 9.79 19.96 7.79
CA LEU A 207 10.63 18.95 7.13
C LEU A 207 10.64 19.07 5.60
N ARG A 208 9.80 19.94 5.02
CA ARG A 208 9.74 20.11 3.57
C ARG A 208 11.09 20.54 3.00
N GLY A 209 11.54 19.85 1.96
CA GLY A 209 12.82 20.08 1.29
C GLY A 209 14.07 19.72 2.12
N LYS A 210 13.88 19.15 3.30
CA LYS A 210 15.00 18.71 4.14
C LYS A 210 15.43 17.28 3.77
N ASP A 211 16.70 17.01 3.97
CA ASP A 211 17.28 15.67 3.83
C ASP A 211 16.93 14.84 5.07
N LEU A 212 15.94 13.93 4.91
CA LEU A 212 15.50 13.05 6.01
C LEU A 212 16.59 12.07 6.44
N CYS A 213 17.43 11.60 5.51
CA CYS A 213 18.52 10.71 5.85
C CYS A 213 19.51 11.40 6.78
N ALA A 214 19.88 12.65 6.47
CA ALA A 214 20.78 13.43 7.32
C ALA A 214 20.15 13.75 8.68
N LEU A 215 18.86 14.10 8.72
CA LEU A 215 18.14 14.40 9.97
C LEU A 215 18.05 13.18 10.89
N PHE A 216 17.69 12.02 10.36
CA PHE A 216 17.66 10.79 11.15
C PHE A 216 19.06 10.35 11.58
N ALA A 217 20.08 10.48 10.69
CA ALA A 217 21.46 10.16 11.07
C ALA A 217 21.93 11.01 12.25
N GLN A 218 21.62 12.31 12.26
CA GLN A 218 21.92 13.20 13.36
C GLN A 218 21.16 12.80 14.64
N ALA A 219 19.86 12.55 14.56
CA ALA A 219 19.05 12.18 15.71
C ALA A 219 19.52 10.86 16.36
N PHE A 220 19.89 9.87 15.54
CA PHE A 220 20.45 8.62 16.04
C PHE A 220 21.85 8.81 16.63
N GLU A 221 22.70 9.67 16.05
CA GLU A 221 24.01 10.00 16.61
C GLU A 221 23.88 10.63 18.01
N GLU A 222 22.93 11.54 18.20
CA GLU A 222 22.66 12.18 19.49
C GLU A 222 22.21 11.20 20.56
N VAL A 223 21.39 10.19 20.21
CA VAL A 223 20.82 9.22 21.17
C VAL A 223 21.77 8.03 21.40
N LEU A 224 22.40 7.52 20.35
CA LEU A 224 23.19 6.28 20.38
C LEU A 224 24.70 6.53 20.45
N GLY A 225 25.16 7.76 20.24
CA GLY A 225 26.58 8.14 20.32
C GLY A 225 27.42 7.67 19.14
N HIS A 226 26.81 7.23 18.05
CA HIS A 226 27.50 6.80 16.85
C HIS A 226 26.67 7.19 15.61
N ARG A 227 27.33 7.54 14.52
CA ARG A 227 26.70 7.92 13.27
C ARG A 227 26.72 6.75 12.29
N TRP A 228 25.55 6.27 11.93
CA TRP A 228 25.36 5.28 10.88
C TRP A 228 24.92 5.94 9.58
N PRO A 229 25.22 5.34 8.42
CA PRO A 229 24.48 5.64 7.20
C PRO A 229 23.00 5.35 7.40
N VAL A 230 22.14 6.31 7.03
CA VAL A 230 20.68 6.16 7.12
C VAL A 230 20.08 6.22 5.72
N THR A 231 19.26 5.24 5.40
CA THR A 231 18.46 5.20 4.17
C THR A 231 17.00 5.33 4.53
N VAL A 232 16.31 6.32 3.95
CA VAL A 232 14.87 6.52 4.12
C VAL A 232 14.17 6.33 2.79
N VAL A 233 13.17 5.46 2.73
CA VAL A 233 12.33 5.26 1.55
C VAL A 233 10.85 5.13 1.94
N ASN A 234 9.95 5.31 0.97
CA ASN A 234 8.52 5.12 1.19
C ASN A 234 8.19 3.67 1.55
N ASP A 235 7.11 3.46 2.33
CA ASP A 235 6.67 2.14 2.81
C ASP A 235 6.36 1.16 1.66
N GLY A 236 5.69 1.60 0.61
CA GLY A 236 5.39 0.78 -0.57
C GLY A 236 6.64 0.33 -1.30
N VAL A 237 7.62 1.23 -1.43
CA VAL A 237 8.92 0.93 -2.03
C VAL A 237 9.70 -0.05 -1.18
N MET A 238 9.71 0.17 0.13
CA MET A 238 10.38 -0.70 1.07
C MET A 238 9.81 -2.13 1.02
N ALA A 239 8.51 -2.24 1.04
CA ALA A 239 7.84 -3.54 0.95
C ALA A 239 8.12 -4.26 -0.37
N LEU A 240 8.22 -3.53 -1.48
CA LEU A 240 8.55 -4.14 -2.77
C LEU A 240 9.95 -4.78 -2.79
N HIS A 241 10.92 -4.25 -2.05
CA HIS A 241 12.26 -4.85 -1.95
C HIS A 241 12.22 -6.30 -1.44
N TYR A 242 11.27 -6.65 -0.57
CA TYR A 242 11.09 -8.03 -0.14
C TYR A 242 10.72 -8.96 -1.31
N LEU A 243 9.82 -8.52 -2.18
CA LEU A 243 9.41 -9.30 -3.36
C LEU A 243 10.49 -9.35 -4.45
N LEU A 244 11.41 -8.41 -4.45
CA LEU A 244 12.57 -8.44 -5.33
C LEU A 244 13.69 -9.36 -4.80
N GLY A 245 13.49 -9.99 -3.66
CA GLY A 245 14.41 -10.97 -3.10
C GLY A 245 14.56 -12.25 -3.94
N PRO A 246 15.55 -13.11 -3.61
CA PRO A 246 15.89 -14.31 -4.39
C PRO A 246 14.73 -15.26 -4.65
N ARG A 247 13.77 -15.31 -3.73
CA ARG A 247 12.60 -16.21 -3.82
C ARG A 247 11.75 -15.96 -5.08
N TRP A 248 11.58 -14.70 -5.50
CA TRP A 248 10.72 -14.34 -6.63
C TRP A 248 11.46 -13.73 -7.81
N ARG A 249 12.66 -13.19 -7.58
CA ARG A 249 13.50 -12.62 -8.61
C ARG A 249 13.70 -13.59 -9.78
N ASN A 250 13.66 -13.09 -10.99
CA ASN A 250 13.85 -13.85 -12.24
C ASN A 250 12.76 -14.90 -12.55
N LYS A 251 11.70 -15.00 -11.74
CA LYS A 251 10.56 -15.89 -11.99
C LYS A 251 9.39 -15.18 -12.67
N TYR A 252 9.39 -13.86 -12.66
CA TYR A 252 8.32 -13.02 -13.17
C TYR A 252 8.86 -11.95 -14.10
N ALA A 253 8.03 -11.52 -15.05
CA ALA A 253 8.37 -10.46 -15.98
C ALA A 253 8.44 -9.10 -15.27
N ARG A 254 7.50 -8.84 -14.37
CA ARG A 254 7.41 -7.65 -13.54
C ARG A 254 6.91 -8.02 -12.16
N ILE A 255 7.31 -7.23 -11.17
CA ILE A 255 6.92 -7.42 -9.77
C ILE A 255 6.37 -6.12 -9.24
N GLY A 256 5.10 -6.13 -8.83
CA GLY A 256 4.43 -5.02 -8.19
C GLY A 256 3.92 -5.38 -6.79
N LEU A 257 3.69 -4.38 -5.97
CA LEU A 257 3.11 -4.52 -4.64
C LEU A 257 1.96 -3.54 -4.47
N PHE A 258 0.81 -4.03 -4.08
CA PHE A 258 -0.36 -3.22 -3.74
C PHE A 258 -0.64 -3.29 -2.24
N ILE A 259 -0.41 -2.18 -1.56
CA ILE A 259 -0.77 -2.02 -0.15
C ILE A 259 -2.24 -1.56 -0.10
N ASN A 260 -3.10 -2.31 0.60
CA ASN A 260 -4.48 -1.92 0.85
C ASN A 260 -4.85 -2.23 2.31
N GLY A 261 -4.74 -1.22 3.14
CA GLY A 261 -4.99 -1.28 4.58
C GLY A 261 -5.79 -0.07 5.03
N THR A 262 -5.20 0.78 5.88
CA THR A 262 -5.78 2.08 6.28
C THR A 262 -5.99 3.01 5.08
N GLY A 263 -5.04 3.01 4.16
CA GLY A 263 -5.06 3.63 2.84
C GLY A 263 -4.63 2.65 1.78
N CYS A 264 -4.45 3.10 0.54
CA CYS A 264 -3.91 2.28 -0.53
C CYS A 264 -2.70 2.94 -1.18
N ASN A 265 -1.77 2.10 -1.64
CA ASN A 265 -0.60 2.51 -2.41
C ASN A 265 -0.14 1.38 -3.33
N PHE A 266 0.57 1.71 -4.39
CA PHE A 266 1.13 0.75 -5.32
C PHE A 266 2.57 1.11 -5.67
N ALA A 267 3.44 0.11 -5.66
CA ALA A 267 4.81 0.24 -6.13
C ALA A 267 5.11 -0.83 -7.18
N LEU A 268 5.90 -0.49 -8.18
CA LEU A 268 6.26 -1.37 -9.29
C LEU A 268 7.74 -1.24 -9.61
N ALA A 269 8.40 -2.35 -9.87
CA ALA A 269 9.73 -2.37 -10.45
C ALA A 269 9.60 -2.28 -11.98
N GLU A 270 10.10 -1.18 -12.56
CA GLU A 270 9.95 -0.85 -13.97
C GLU A 270 11.29 -0.66 -14.67
N PRO A 271 11.40 -1.01 -15.96
CA PRO A 271 12.61 -0.80 -16.75
C PRO A 271 12.75 0.66 -17.19
N TYR A 272 13.94 1.20 -17.00
CA TYR A 272 14.35 2.51 -17.49
C TYR A 272 15.61 2.41 -18.32
N ALA A 273 15.71 3.23 -19.37
CA ALA A 273 16.93 3.39 -20.16
C ALA A 273 17.83 4.45 -19.50
N VAL A 274 19.06 4.06 -19.23
CA VAL A 274 20.07 4.90 -18.56
C VAL A 274 21.33 4.93 -19.42
N ARG A 275 21.91 6.10 -19.66
CA ARG A 275 23.20 6.21 -20.33
C ARG A 275 24.34 5.93 -19.37
N PRO A 276 25.26 5.00 -19.68
CA PRO A 276 26.39 4.66 -18.81
C PRO A 276 27.36 5.82 -18.62
N GLU A 277 27.50 6.66 -19.64
CA GLU A 277 28.35 7.84 -19.62
C GLU A 277 27.53 9.04 -19.16
N GLY A 278 27.11 8.99 -17.91
CA GLY A 278 26.56 10.14 -17.25
C GLY A 278 27.60 11.22 -17.16
N ILE A 279 27.61 12.19 -18.10
CA ILE A 279 27.67 13.54 -17.72
C ILE A 279 29.02 14.09 -17.34
N VAL A 280 29.65 14.56 -18.33
CA VAL A 280 30.55 15.69 -18.17
C VAL A 280 29.81 16.90 -18.76
N SER A 281 29.00 17.56 -18.00
CA SER A 281 28.72 18.96 -18.22
C SER A 281 28.60 19.64 -16.86
N ALA A 282 29.31 20.75 -16.73
CA ALA A 282 29.45 21.54 -15.52
C ALA A 282 28.16 22.29 -15.11
N GLU A 283 27.08 22.10 -15.80
CA GLU A 283 25.78 22.71 -15.55
C GLU A 283 24.81 21.58 -15.17
N ARG A 284 24.13 21.74 -14.05
CA ARG A 284 23.17 20.84 -13.40
C ARG A 284 22.06 20.31 -14.34
N GLU A 285 22.40 19.55 -15.35
CA GLU A 285 21.43 18.75 -16.07
C GLU A 285 21.21 17.45 -15.29
N CYS A 286 20.10 17.39 -14.56
CA CYS A 286 19.58 16.16 -14.03
C CYS A 286 19.34 15.22 -15.21
N TYR A 287 20.10 14.14 -15.32
CA TYR A 287 19.78 13.09 -16.26
C TYR A 287 18.54 12.37 -15.74
N GLU A 288 17.38 12.61 -16.33
CA GLU A 288 16.18 11.85 -16.08
C GLU A 288 16.27 10.54 -16.87
N PRO A 289 16.30 9.37 -16.19
CA PRO A 289 16.23 8.10 -16.88
C PRO A 289 14.91 8.03 -17.66
N ARG A 290 15.00 7.60 -18.90
CA ARG A 290 13.82 7.44 -19.76
C ARG A 290 13.09 6.16 -19.39
N HIS A 291 11.81 6.27 -19.02
CA HIS A 291 10.93 5.13 -18.83
C HIS A 291 10.79 4.35 -20.15
N LEU A 292 10.93 3.04 -20.09
CA LEU A 292 10.71 2.16 -21.23
C LEU A 292 9.26 1.64 -21.15
N LEU A 293 8.41 2.17 -22.03
CA LEU A 293 7.06 1.66 -22.20
C LEU A 293 7.09 0.24 -22.79
N ALA A 294 5.96 -0.48 -22.67
CA ALA A 294 5.83 -1.83 -23.20
C ALA A 294 6.17 -1.87 -24.70
N GLY A 295 7.19 -2.66 -25.08
CA GLY A 295 7.67 -2.78 -26.45
C GLY A 295 8.75 -1.79 -26.87
N GLU A 296 9.17 -0.87 -26.00
CA GLU A 296 10.29 0.02 -26.25
C GLU A 296 11.62 -0.61 -25.81
N GLY A 297 12.63 -0.50 -26.64
CA GLY A 297 14.01 -0.88 -26.31
C GLY A 297 14.88 0.33 -25.92
N PRO A 298 16.05 0.10 -25.31
CA PRO A 298 17.03 1.15 -25.07
C PRO A 298 17.59 1.66 -26.42
N ALA A 299 17.87 2.95 -26.48
CA ALA A 299 18.58 3.53 -27.61
C ALA A 299 20.07 3.12 -27.60
N ALA A 300 20.77 3.35 -28.73
CA ALA A 300 22.20 3.05 -28.81
C ALA A 300 22.98 3.76 -27.69
N GLY A 301 23.72 2.98 -26.90
CA GLY A 301 24.50 3.48 -25.76
C GLY A 301 23.73 3.60 -24.44
N GLU A 302 22.44 3.26 -24.41
CA GLU A 302 21.67 3.14 -23.17
C GLU A 302 21.72 1.71 -22.63
N ARG A 303 21.67 1.56 -21.32
CA ARG A 303 21.45 0.26 -20.64
C ARG A 303 20.10 0.27 -19.94
N VAL A 304 19.46 -0.89 -19.82
CA VAL A 304 18.24 -1.05 -19.05
C VAL A 304 18.59 -1.23 -17.57
N VAL A 305 17.94 -0.46 -16.74
CA VAL A 305 18.01 -0.58 -15.28
C VAL A 305 16.59 -0.58 -14.73
N ASN A 306 16.25 -1.55 -13.90
CA ASN A 306 14.96 -1.56 -13.22
C ASN A 306 15.00 -0.59 -12.04
N TYR A 307 14.01 0.29 -11.97
CA TYR A 307 13.78 1.18 -10.84
C TYR A 307 12.44 0.88 -10.19
N ILE A 308 12.36 1.14 -8.90
CA ILE A 308 11.11 1.05 -8.17
C ILE A 308 10.41 2.41 -8.25
N VAL A 309 9.18 2.40 -8.74
CA VAL A 309 8.30 3.57 -8.82
C VAL A 309 7.19 3.42 -7.79
N ASN A 310 7.01 4.45 -6.99
CA ASN A 310 5.88 4.58 -6.08
C ASN A 310 4.78 5.41 -6.75
N TYR A 311 3.65 4.78 -7.01
CA TYR A 311 2.55 5.40 -7.79
C TYR A 311 1.65 6.31 -6.97
N GLU A 312 1.72 6.28 -5.64
CA GLU A 312 0.84 7.05 -4.74
C GLU A 312 -0.64 7.03 -5.16
N ILE A 313 -1.09 5.86 -5.65
CA ILE A 313 -2.43 5.68 -6.23
C ILE A 313 -3.57 6.05 -5.28
N GLY A 314 -3.31 6.07 -3.99
CA GLY A 314 -4.27 6.50 -2.98
C GLY A 314 -4.70 7.97 -3.08
N SER A 315 -4.05 8.76 -3.92
CA SER A 315 -4.37 10.18 -4.14
C SER A 315 -5.03 10.44 -5.49
N ILE A 316 -5.26 9.40 -6.30
CA ILE A 316 -5.86 9.51 -7.62
C ILE A 316 -7.37 9.73 -7.51
N ASP A 317 -7.91 10.61 -8.34
CA ASP A 317 -9.34 10.86 -8.45
C ASP A 317 -10.00 9.88 -9.42
N LEU A 318 -10.96 9.09 -8.91
CA LEU A 318 -11.73 8.09 -9.66
C LEU A 318 -13.06 8.72 -10.12
N VAL A 319 -13.11 9.18 -11.36
CA VAL A 319 -14.26 9.94 -11.89
C VAL A 319 -15.43 9.01 -12.23
N ALA A 320 -15.17 7.84 -12.81
CA ALA A 320 -16.24 6.91 -13.25
C ALA A 320 -17.08 6.39 -12.08
N THR A 321 -16.44 6.16 -10.92
CA THR A 321 -17.06 5.61 -9.71
C THR A 321 -17.46 6.68 -8.71
N ARG A 322 -17.34 7.96 -9.07
CA ARG A 322 -17.71 9.06 -8.18
C ARG A 322 -19.21 9.06 -7.91
N SER A 323 -19.58 9.09 -6.65
CA SER A 323 -20.96 9.21 -6.17
C SER A 323 -21.13 10.49 -5.33
N ARG A 324 -22.37 10.98 -5.23
CA ARG A 324 -22.70 12.10 -4.33
C ARG A 324 -22.37 11.80 -2.85
N PHE A 325 -22.26 10.55 -2.49
CA PHE A 325 -21.92 10.11 -1.14
C PHE A 325 -20.42 10.17 -0.83
N ASP A 326 -19.58 10.39 -1.84
CA ASP A 326 -18.12 10.52 -1.68
C ASP A 326 -17.70 11.93 -1.29
N ILE A 327 -18.62 12.88 -1.35
CA ILE A 327 -18.37 14.28 -1.00
C ILE A 327 -18.31 14.41 0.52
N SER A 328 -17.17 14.13 1.10
CA SER A 328 -16.81 14.63 2.41
C SER A 328 -16.60 16.14 2.30
N GLN A 329 -17.31 16.92 3.09
CA GLN A 329 -17.25 18.39 3.06
C GLN A 329 -15.85 18.95 3.42
N SER A 330 -14.87 18.12 3.72
CA SER A 330 -13.59 18.52 4.31
C SER A 330 -12.35 18.18 3.48
N TYR A 331 -12.42 17.31 2.48
CA TYR A 331 -11.23 16.88 1.70
C TYR A 331 -11.58 16.65 0.24
N PRO A 332 -10.65 16.96 -0.70
CA PRO A 332 -10.78 16.50 -2.06
C PRO A 332 -10.89 14.97 -2.06
N ILE A 333 -11.72 14.43 -2.94
CA ILE A 333 -11.94 12.99 -3.06
C ILE A 333 -10.61 12.34 -3.41
N GLN A 334 -10.08 11.58 -2.48
CA GLN A 334 -8.87 10.79 -2.70
C GLN A 334 -9.25 9.31 -2.63
N THR A 335 -8.63 8.49 -3.43
CA THR A 335 -8.89 7.05 -3.46
C THR A 335 -8.69 6.38 -2.09
N ASN A 336 -7.79 6.90 -1.27
CA ASN A 336 -7.65 6.48 0.13
C ASN A 336 -8.94 6.59 0.93
N ALA A 337 -9.81 7.55 0.61
CA ALA A 337 -11.10 7.71 1.25
C ALA A 337 -12.15 6.69 0.77
N LEU A 338 -11.87 5.95 -0.32
CA LEU A 338 -12.84 5.06 -0.93
C LEU A 338 -12.43 3.58 -0.88
N SER A 339 -11.16 3.26 -0.81
CA SER A 339 -10.67 1.87 -0.91
C SER A 339 -10.05 1.33 0.38
N GLY A 340 -9.52 2.17 1.26
CA GLY A 340 -8.92 1.73 2.51
C GLY A 340 -9.92 1.42 3.63
N GLY A 341 -9.52 0.66 4.64
CA GLY A 341 -10.36 0.27 5.76
C GLY A 341 -10.96 1.45 6.57
N ASN A 342 -10.29 2.60 6.60
CA ASN A 342 -10.86 3.82 7.19
C ASN A 342 -12.05 4.36 6.39
N ALA A 343 -12.10 4.12 5.08
CA ALA A 343 -13.21 4.53 4.24
C ALA A 343 -14.47 3.72 4.52
N PHE A 344 -14.36 2.47 4.94
CA PHE A 344 -15.50 1.60 5.18
C PHE A 344 -16.45 2.20 6.23
N GLY A 345 -15.92 2.65 7.36
CA GLY A 345 -16.74 3.29 8.38
C GLY A 345 -17.41 4.59 7.91
N GLN A 346 -16.69 5.41 7.13
CA GLN A 346 -17.23 6.65 6.58
C GLN A 346 -18.33 6.37 5.54
N GLN A 347 -18.09 5.40 4.64
CA GLN A 347 -19.10 4.97 3.66
C GLN A 347 -20.31 4.36 4.38
N PHE A 348 -20.10 3.52 5.39
CA PHE A 348 -21.19 2.97 6.19
C PHE A 348 -22.04 4.08 6.82
N GLY A 349 -21.43 5.12 7.38
CA GLY A 349 -22.13 6.27 7.97
C GLY A 349 -22.95 7.06 6.95
N GLY A 350 -22.39 7.31 5.75
CA GLY A 350 -23.06 8.04 4.68
C GLY A 350 -24.18 7.24 4.02
N LEU A 351 -23.85 6.04 3.56
CA LEU A 351 -24.77 5.16 2.83
C LEU A 351 -25.84 4.57 3.78
N GLY A 352 -25.46 4.20 5.01
CA GLY A 352 -26.38 3.63 5.98
C GLY A 352 -27.56 4.56 6.30
N ARG A 353 -27.30 5.84 6.53
CA ARG A 353 -28.35 6.82 6.79
C ARG A 353 -29.33 6.94 5.63
N GLU A 354 -28.83 6.96 4.40
CA GLU A 354 -29.64 7.14 3.20
C GLU A 354 -30.45 5.89 2.83
N PHE A 355 -29.79 4.72 2.86
CA PHE A 355 -30.34 3.49 2.26
C PHE A 355 -30.99 2.54 3.28
N LEU A 356 -30.61 2.58 4.54
CA LEU A 356 -31.26 1.78 5.59
C LEU A 356 -32.43 2.53 6.26
N GLY A 357 -32.58 3.82 5.99
CA GLY A 357 -33.53 4.70 6.66
C GLY A 357 -33.01 5.22 8.01
N GLU A 358 -33.36 6.49 8.31
CA GLU A 358 -32.77 7.23 9.44
C GLU A 358 -33.06 6.58 10.79
N GLU A 359 -34.29 6.07 10.99
CA GLU A 359 -34.71 5.43 12.26
C GLU A 359 -33.92 4.14 12.52
N PHE A 360 -33.85 3.24 11.54
CA PHE A 360 -33.11 1.98 11.67
C PHE A 360 -31.62 2.25 11.85
N PHE A 361 -31.05 3.16 11.07
CA PHE A 361 -29.65 3.53 11.19
C PHE A 361 -29.30 4.09 12.57
N HIS A 362 -30.16 4.93 13.17
CA HIS A 362 -29.97 5.43 14.53
C HIS A 362 -30.05 4.31 15.57
N ARG A 363 -30.96 3.34 15.45
CA ARG A 363 -31.01 2.15 16.32
C ARG A 363 -29.72 1.34 16.24
N LEU A 364 -29.20 1.13 15.03
CA LEU A 364 -27.91 0.43 14.81
C LEU A 364 -26.75 1.13 15.52
N LEU A 365 -26.63 2.45 15.36
CA LEU A 365 -25.57 3.21 16.01
C LEU A 365 -25.67 3.22 17.53
N ALA A 366 -26.88 3.25 18.07
CA ALA A 366 -27.10 3.15 19.52
C ALA A 366 -26.60 1.80 20.05
N GLY A 367 -27.02 0.68 19.44
CA GLY A 367 -26.55 -0.66 19.82
C GLY A 367 -25.04 -0.84 19.65
N TYR A 368 -24.44 -0.31 18.59
CA TYR A 368 -23.01 -0.38 18.38
C TYR A 368 -22.19 0.31 19.49
N ARG A 369 -22.67 1.47 19.97
CA ARG A 369 -22.04 2.20 21.08
C ARG A 369 -22.19 1.47 22.41
N GLU A 370 -23.38 0.89 22.67
CA GLU A 370 -23.64 0.11 23.86
C GLU A 370 -22.79 -1.15 23.93
N GLY A 371 -22.43 -1.74 22.79
CA GLY A 371 -21.51 -2.89 22.68
C GLY A 371 -20.06 -2.60 23.06
N GLY A 372 -19.74 -1.36 23.45
CA GLY A 372 -18.41 -1.00 23.99
C GLY A 372 -17.29 -0.98 22.94
N SER A 373 -17.63 -0.90 21.67
CA SER A 373 -16.67 -0.95 20.55
C SER A 373 -15.73 0.26 20.44
N GLY A 374 -15.92 1.30 21.28
CA GLY A 374 -15.04 2.48 21.39
C GLY A 374 -15.10 3.45 20.20
N GLY A 375 -15.89 3.16 19.15
CA GLY A 375 -16.05 3.98 17.96
C GLY A 375 -17.47 4.53 17.81
N GLU A 376 -17.62 5.59 17.01
CA GLU A 376 -18.94 6.15 16.66
C GLU A 376 -19.65 5.35 15.55
N LEU A 377 -18.88 4.66 14.71
CA LEU A 377 -19.31 3.88 13.55
C LEU A 377 -18.57 2.54 13.47
N PRO A 378 -19.20 1.49 12.91
CA PRO A 378 -18.50 0.26 12.57
C PRO A 378 -17.30 0.53 11.68
N GLY A 379 -16.15 -0.03 12.02
CA GLY A 379 -14.92 0.11 11.25
C GLY A 379 -14.75 -0.98 10.19
N GLY A 380 -13.60 -0.94 9.51
CA GLY A 380 -13.24 -1.91 8.48
C GLY A 380 -13.41 -3.38 8.91
N PRO A 381 -12.92 -3.82 10.07
CA PRO A 381 -13.06 -5.21 10.52
C PRO A 381 -14.50 -5.67 10.65
N GLN A 382 -15.38 -4.87 11.25
CA GLN A 382 -16.79 -5.23 11.43
C GLN A 382 -17.53 -5.30 10.09
N ILE A 383 -17.32 -4.29 9.22
CA ILE A 383 -17.94 -4.25 7.89
C ILE A 383 -17.47 -5.43 7.05
N SER A 384 -16.18 -5.76 7.09
CA SER A 384 -15.63 -6.92 6.38
C SER A 384 -16.22 -8.23 6.87
N THR A 385 -16.38 -8.41 8.19
CA THR A 385 -17.00 -9.59 8.77
C THR A 385 -18.46 -9.72 8.32
N LEU A 386 -19.23 -8.61 8.35
CA LEU A 386 -20.63 -8.63 7.90
C LEU A 386 -20.77 -8.86 6.39
N ALA A 387 -19.82 -8.38 5.58
CA ALA A 387 -19.83 -8.59 4.15
C ALA A 387 -19.64 -10.07 3.76
N THR A 388 -18.88 -10.83 4.56
CA THR A 388 -18.56 -12.25 4.30
C THR A 388 -19.44 -13.23 5.07
N VAL A 389 -20.32 -12.74 5.94
CA VAL A 389 -21.19 -13.61 6.76
C VAL A 389 -22.16 -14.43 5.89
N LEU A 390 -22.32 -15.68 6.24
CA LEU A 390 -23.33 -16.55 5.61
C LEU A 390 -24.74 -16.17 6.08
N PRO A 391 -25.78 -16.38 5.25
CA PRO A 391 -27.15 -15.97 5.58
C PRO A 391 -27.68 -16.56 6.90
N ASP A 392 -27.32 -17.80 7.20
CA ASP A 392 -27.71 -18.51 8.42
C ASP A 392 -26.98 -18.03 9.69
N GLU A 393 -25.83 -17.40 9.54
CA GLU A 393 -25.03 -16.82 10.62
C GLU A 393 -25.30 -15.32 10.83
N ALA A 394 -25.95 -14.65 9.86
CA ALA A 394 -26.08 -13.21 9.82
C ALA A 394 -26.69 -12.64 11.11
N SER A 395 -27.82 -13.19 11.57
CA SER A 395 -28.50 -12.72 12.78
C SER A 395 -27.65 -12.83 14.03
N SER A 396 -26.86 -13.92 14.16
CA SER A 396 -25.95 -14.11 15.30
C SER A 396 -24.81 -13.09 15.30
N ARG A 397 -24.19 -12.86 14.15
CA ARG A 397 -23.10 -11.88 14.01
C ARG A 397 -23.57 -10.46 14.19
N LEU A 398 -24.76 -10.14 13.71
CA LEU A 398 -25.35 -8.82 13.91
C LEU A 398 -25.65 -8.55 15.37
N ALA A 399 -26.16 -9.54 16.12
CA ALA A 399 -26.39 -9.39 17.55
C ALA A 399 -25.09 -9.17 18.36
N GLU A 400 -23.95 -9.70 17.87
CA GLU A 400 -22.63 -9.49 18.46
C GLU A 400 -22.18 -8.03 18.28
N PHE A 401 -22.36 -7.44 17.07
CA PHE A 401 -21.90 -6.08 16.77
C PHE A 401 -22.91 -5.00 17.19
N PHE A 402 -24.20 -5.33 17.25
CA PHE A 402 -25.30 -4.42 17.56
C PHE A 402 -26.18 -5.00 18.67
N PRO A 403 -25.64 -5.19 19.89
CA PRO A 403 -26.40 -5.78 20.99
C PRO A 403 -27.65 -4.96 21.30
N GLY A 404 -28.75 -5.65 21.59
CA GLY A 404 -30.03 -5.05 21.92
C GLY A 404 -30.82 -4.46 20.75
N VAL A 405 -30.30 -4.53 19.52
CA VAL A 405 -31.02 -4.09 18.31
C VAL A 405 -31.79 -5.27 17.74
N GLU A 406 -33.12 -5.22 17.84
CA GLU A 406 -33.99 -6.16 17.14
C GLU A 406 -34.06 -5.76 15.66
N MET A 407 -33.81 -6.73 14.77
CA MET A 407 -33.85 -6.59 13.32
C MET A 407 -34.77 -7.66 12.73
N ASP A 408 -35.60 -7.26 11.79
CA ASP A 408 -36.34 -8.22 10.97
C ASP A 408 -35.47 -8.76 9.82
N GLY A 409 -36.03 -9.64 9.01
CA GLY A 409 -35.31 -10.26 7.89
C GLY A 409 -34.90 -9.26 6.81
N GLU A 410 -35.75 -8.26 6.51
CA GLU A 410 -35.46 -7.25 5.49
C GLU A 410 -34.37 -6.27 5.96
N GLU A 411 -34.42 -5.85 7.23
CA GLU A 411 -33.39 -5.01 7.85
C GLU A 411 -32.03 -5.74 7.88
N THR A 412 -32.04 -7.02 8.24
CA THR A 412 -30.85 -7.89 8.24
C THR A 412 -30.23 -7.99 6.83
N ASP A 413 -31.04 -8.34 5.84
CA ASP A 413 -30.61 -8.49 4.45
C ASP A 413 -30.05 -7.16 3.90
N SER A 414 -30.73 -6.05 4.19
CA SER A 414 -30.33 -4.71 3.75
C SER A 414 -28.99 -4.28 4.35
N LEU A 415 -28.76 -4.57 5.63
CA LEU A 415 -27.52 -4.23 6.31
C LEU A 415 -26.33 -5.07 5.78
N VAL A 416 -26.52 -6.37 5.62
CA VAL A 416 -25.49 -7.26 5.01
C VAL A 416 -25.21 -6.84 3.58
N PHE A 417 -26.25 -6.50 2.80
CA PHE A 417 -26.10 -6.01 1.44
C PHE A 417 -25.26 -4.71 1.40
N LEU A 418 -25.54 -3.76 2.29
CA LEU A 418 -24.77 -2.51 2.40
C LEU A 418 -23.29 -2.80 2.68
N CYS A 419 -22.98 -3.68 3.63
CA CYS A 419 -21.60 -4.05 3.95
C CYS A 419 -20.89 -4.70 2.75
N ARG A 420 -21.58 -5.59 2.03
CA ARG A 420 -21.08 -6.20 0.78
C ARG A 420 -20.82 -5.15 -0.30
N ALA A 421 -21.70 -4.18 -0.47
CA ALA A 421 -21.55 -3.12 -1.45
C ALA A 421 -20.32 -2.24 -1.16
N ILE A 422 -20.04 -1.95 0.11
CA ILE A 422 -18.85 -1.19 0.51
C ILE A 422 -17.56 -1.95 0.17
N VAL A 423 -17.51 -3.25 0.46
CA VAL A 423 -16.35 -4.10 0.16
C VAL A 423 -16.17 -4.29 -1.34
N ASP A 424 -17.25 -4.53 -2.06
CA ASP A 424 -17.28 -4.67 -3.53
C ASP A 424 -16.76 -3.41 -4.22
N ARG A 425 -17.23 -2.26 -3.78
CA ARG A 425 -16.77 -0.97 -4.28
C ARG A 425 -15.28 -0.74 -4.06
N SER A 426 -14.76 -1.14 -2.91
CA SER A 426 -13.31 -1.11 -2.64
C SER A 426 -12.53 -1.99 -3.62
N ALA A 427 -13.03 -3.19 -3.93
CA ALA A 427 -12.41 -4.09 -4.89
C ALA A 427 -12.42 -3.51 -6.31
N LEU A 428 -13.52 -2.88 -6.72
CA LEU A 428 -13.62 -2.17 -7.99
C LEU A 428 -12.59 -1.04 -8.09
N HIS A 429 -12.43 -0.23 -7.04
CA HIS A 429 -11.45 0.86 -7.02
C HIS A 429 -10.01 0.34 -7.13
N ALA A 430 -9.67 -0.74 -6.42
CA ALA A 430 -8.37 -1.38 -6.53
C ALA A 430 -8.12 -1.89 -7.96
N ALA A 431 -9.11 -2.54 -8.56
CA ALA A 431 -9.03 -3.03 -9.93
C ALA A 431 -8.89 -1.92 -10.97
N LEU A 432 -9.61 -0.80 -10.80
CA LEU A 432 -9.52 0.37 -11.68
C LEU A 432 -8.11 0.97 -11.68
N LEU A 433 -7.51 1.08 -10.49
CA LEU A 433 -6.13 1.56 -10.33
C LEU A 433 -5.11 0.59 -10.94
N LEU A 434 -5.27 -0.71 -10.73
CA LEU A 434 -4.43 -1.73 -11.37
C LEU A 434 -4.59 -1.72 -12.89
N SER A 435 -5.81 -1.50 -13.40
CA SER A 435 -6.05 -1.38 -14.84
C SER A 435 -5.32 -0.17 -15.44
N ALA A 436 -5.32 0.97 -14.73
CA ALA A 436 -4.59 2.15 -15.16
C ALA A 436 -3.07 1.89 -15.22
N VAL A 437 -2.51 1.23 -14.21
CA VAL A 437 -1.10 0.79 -14.23
C VAL A 437 -0.86 -0.17 -15.40
N SER A 438 -1.79 -1.11 -15.65
CA SER A 438 -1.68 -2.05 -16.77
C SER A 438 -1.66 -1.37 -18.14
N PHE A 439 -2.52 -0.39 -18.34
CA PHE A 439 -2.56 0.36 -19.61
C PHE A 439 -1.28 1.16 -19.85
N ARG A 440 -0.67 1.67 -18.78
CA ARG A 440 0.57 2.43 -18.87
C ARG A 440 1.80 1.53 -19.05
N THR A 441 1.93 0.45 -18.26
CA THR A 441 3.17 -0.32 -18.13
C THR A 441 3.10 -1.72 -18.74
N GLY A 442 1.90 -2.20 -19.04
CA GLY A 442 1.64 -3.59 -19.39
C GLY A 442 1.64 -4.55 -18.20
N PHE A 443 1.78 -4.07 -16.95
CA PHE A 443 1.72 -4.90 -15.75
C PHE A 443 0.40 -5.67 -15.68
N GLY A 444 0.46 -6.92 -15.29
CA GLY A 444 -0.68 -7.83 -15.24
C GLY A 444 -0.87 -8.67 -16.50
N PHE A 445 -0.22 -8.33 -17.62
CA PHE A 445 -0.32 -9.10 -18.86
C PHE A 445 0.83 -10.09 -19.05
N GLY A 446 1.87 -10.02 -18.22
CA GLY A 446 3.09 -10.80 -18.40
C GLY A 446 3.89 -10.35 -19.63
N GLN A 447 4.82 -11.18 -20.03
CA GLN A 447 5.66 -10.95 -21.20
C GLN A 447 5.52 -12.12 -22.18
N GLU A 448 4.95 -11.88 -23.35
CA GLU A 448 4.67 -12.94 -24.35
C GLU A 448 5.94 -13.65 -24.82
N GLU A 449 7.03 -12.92 -25.04
CA GLU A 449 8.29 -13.47 -25.57
C GLU A 449 8.94 -14.46 -24.62
N SER A 450 8.91 -14.21 -23.32
CA SER A 450 9.49 -15.10 -22.30
C SER A 450 8.48 -16.10 -21.73
N GLY A 451 7.19 -15.89 -21.94
CA GLY A 451 6.10 -16.65 -21.32
C GLY A 451 5.95 -16.39 -19.82
N LEU A 452 6.73 -15.47 -19.23
CA LEU A 452 6.66 -15.14 -17.82
C LEU A 452 5.42 -14.29 -17.50
N GLY A 453 4.75 -14.64 -16.41
CA GLY A 453 3.71 -13.82 -15.80
C GLY A 453 4.28 -12.69 -14.95
N ASP A 454 3.40 -11.83 -14.46
CA ASP A 454 3.74 -10.80 -13.48
C ASP A 454 3.40 -11.28 -12.06
N LEU A 455 4.04 -10.71 -11.04
CA LEU A 455 3.75 -10.97 -9.63
C LEU A 455 3.11 -9.74 -9.00
N LEU A 456 1.95 -9.92 -8.38
CA LEU A 456 1.32 -8.91 -7.53
C LEU A 456 1.41 -9.32 -6.07
N GLY A 457 2.28 -8.67 -5.32
CA GLY A 457 2.28 -8.74 -3.86
C GLY A 457 1.10 -7.96 -3.28
N MET A 458 0.48 -8.52 -2.25
CA MET A 458 -0.67 -7.93 -1.59
C MET A 458 -0.37 -7.76 -0.10
N GLU A 459 -0.34 -6.53 0.37
CA GLU A 459 -0.12 -6.20 1.78
C GLU A 459 -1.26 -5.35 2.34
N GLY A 460 -1.62 -5.60 3.59
CA GLY A 460 -2.68 -4.89 4.29
C GLY A 460 -3.92 -5.74 4.55
N SER A 461 -4.69 -5.34 5.56
CA SER A 461 -5.80 -6.13 6.10
C SER A 461 -6.98 -6.32 5.14
N ILE A 462 -7.15 -5.44 4.15
CA ILE A 462 -8.25 -5.55 3.18
C ILE A 462 -8.07 -6.78 2.28
N TRP A 463 -6.83 -7.12 1.93
CA TRP A 463 -6.53 -8.31 1.13
C TRP A 463 -6.86 -9.63 1.83
N SER A 464 -6.98 -9.61 3.16
CA SER A 464 -7.36 -10.79 3.96
C SER A 464 -8.87 -11.04 4.00
N ILE A 465 -9.69 -10.15 3.42
CA ILE A 465 -11.14 -10.38 3.29
C ILE A 465 -11.36 -11.51 2.30
N GLU A 466 -12.10 -12.55 2.72
CA GLU A 466 -12.39 -13.71 1.89
C GLU A 466 -13.07 -13.29 0.58
N GLY A 467 -12.55 -13.78 -0.55
CA GLY A 467 -13.04 -13.45 -1.90
C GLY A 467 -12.58 -12.10 -2.46
N TYR A 468 -12.02 -11.19 -1.64
CA TYR A 468 -11.62 -9.87 -2.10
C TYR A 468 -10.55 -9.89 -3.22
N PRO A 469 -9.45 -10.66 -3.12
CA PRO A 469 -8.47 -10.75 -4.21
C PRO A 469 -9.08 -11.24 -5.52
N GLN A 470 -9.99 -12.22 -5.45
CA GLN A 470 -10.69 -12.77 -6.62
C GLN A 470 -11.59 -11.73 -7.27
N GLN A 471 -12.28 -10.93 -6.45
CA GLN A 471 -13.13 -9.84 -6.92
C GLN A 471 -12.31 -8.76 -7.64
N VAL A 472 -11.17 -8.36 -7.05
CA VAL A 472 -10.24 -7.42 -7.69
C VAL A 472 -9.76 -7.96 -9.04
N LEU A 473 -9.32 -9.22 -9.12
CA LEU A 473 -8.91 -9.85 -10.38
C LEU A 473 -10.04 -9.89 -11.40
N GLY A 474 -11.28 -10.15 -10.95
CA GLY A 474 -12.45 -10.16 -11.82
C GLY A 474 -12.70 -8.81 -12.46
N TYR A 475 -12.81 -7.75 -11.68
CA TYR A 475 -12.97 -6.39 -12.18
C TYR A 475 -11.79 -5.96 -13.06
N TRP A 476 -10.56 -6.24 -12.63
CA TRP A 476 -9.36 -5.91 -13.39
C TRP A 476 -9.37 -6.58 -14.77
N GLY A 477 -9.70 -7.88 -14.84
CA GLY A 477 -9.83 -8.60 -16.09
C GLY A 477 -10.94 -8.03 -16.99
N CYS A 478 -12.10 -7.67 -16.42
CA CYS A 478 -13.20 -7.04 -17.17
C CYS A 478 -12.80 -5.68 -17.77
N ILE A 479 -12.15 -4.82 -16.97
CA ILE A 479 -11.72 -3.49 -17.42
C ILE A 479 -10.65 -3.61 -18.51
N CYS A 480 -9.69 -4.53 -18.37
CA CYS A 480 -8.64 -4.78 -19.38
C CYS A 480 -9.17 -5.45 -20.66
N GLY A 481 -10.33 -6.09 -20.61
CA GLY A 481 -11.03 -6.62 -21.78
C GLY A 481 -10.36 -7.85 -22.39
N GLU A 482 -10.00 -7.79 -23.69
CA GLU A 482 -9.47 -8.95 -24.43
C GLU A 482 -8.08 -9.39 -23.96
N ARG A 483 -7.33 -8.52 -23.29
CA ARG A 483 -6.01 -8.85 -22.74
C ARG A 483 -6.17 -9.73 -21.51
N LYS A 484 -5.71 -10.97 -21.61
CA LYS A 484 -5.74 -11.90 -20.47
C LYS A 484 -4.75 -11.47 -19.42
N LEU A 485 -5.20 -11.44 -18.18
CA LEU A 485 -4.31 -11.30 -17.05
C LEU A 485 -3.44 -12.56 -16.90
N ASN A 486 -2.13 -12.36 -16.82
CA ASN A 486 -1.14 -13.38 -16.52
C ASN A 486 -0.35 -12.93 -15.28
N VAL A 487 -1.04 -12.94 -14.15
CA VAL A 487 -0.54 -12.45 -12.87
C VAL A 487 -0.71 -13.52 -11.79
N GLU A 488 0.32 -13.71 -11.00
CA GLU A 488 0.30 -14.49 -9.76
C GLU A 488 0.15 -13.56 -8.57
N LEU A 489 -0.66 -13.97 -7.60
CA LEU A 489 -0.89 -13.21 -6.37
C LEU A 489 0.01 -13.76 -5.27
N ALA A 490 0.82 -12.91 -4.65
CA ALA A 490 1.57 -13.24 -3.45
C ALA A 490 0.86 -12.66 -2.22
N HIS A 491 0.14 -13.52 -1.53
CA HIS A 491 -0.49 -13.23 -0.24
C HIS A 491 -0.33 -14.46 0.64
N GLU A 492 0.62 -14.42 1.57
CA GLU A 492 0.86 -15.51 2.51
C GLU A 492 0.49 -15.07 3.93
N PRO A 493 -0.04 -15.96 4.77
CA PRO A 493 -0.20 -15.68 6.19
C PRO A 493 1.14 -15.28 6.81
N GLY A 494 1.21 -14.13 7.46
CA GLY A 494 2.45 -13.56 7.97
C GLY A 494 3.30 -12.81 6.93
N PHE A 495 2.77 -12.63 5.71
CA PHE A 495 3.38 -11.75 4.72
C PHE A 495 3.40 -10.32 5.25
N ASN A 496 4.59 -9.86 5.60
CA ASN A 496 4.83 -8.49 6.05
C ASN A 496 6.05 -7.95 5.32
N ALA A 497 5.81 -7.58 4.07
CA ALA A 497 6.86 -7.12 3.18
C ALA A 497 7.47 -5.80 3.68
N SER A 498 6.66 -4.91 4.26
CA SER A 498 7.14 -3.67 4.86
C SER A 498 8.12 -3.89 6.02
N LEU A 499 7.97 -4.99 6.76
CA LEU A 499 8.86 -5.35 7.85
C LEU A 499 10.18 -5.97 7.35
N GLN A 500 10.12 -6.79 6.31
CA GLN A 500 11.24 -7.58 5.81
C GLN A 500 12.04 -6.84 4.72
N GLY A 501 11.41 -5.96 3.96
CA GLY A 501 12.04 -5.18 2.87
C GLY A 501 13.33 -4.45 3.27
N PRO A 502 13.42 -3.86 4.47
CA PRO A 502 14.64 -3.18 4.93
C PRO A 502 15.90 -4.04 4.90
N ALA A 503 15.80 -5.33 5.24
CA ALA A 503 16.94 -6.23 5.20
C ALA A 503 17.44 -6.45 3.76
N PHE A 504 16.52 -6.59 2.80
CA PHE A 504 16.86 -6.73 1.38
C PHE A 504 17.48 -5.46 0.83
N LEU A 505 16.93 -4.29 1.15
CA LEU A 505 17.51 -3.01 0.73
C LEU A 505 18.91 -2.82 1.30
N ALA A 506 19.12 -3.14 2.57
CA ALA A 506 20.44 -3.06 3.21
C ALA A 506 21.47 -3.97 2.53
N ALA A 507 21.07 -5.20 2.18
CA ALA A 507 21.94 -6.16 1.49
C ALA A 507 22.30 -5.71 0.06
N ILE A 508 21.36 -5.09 -0.66
CA ILE A 508 21.59 -4.52 -1.98
C ILE A 508 22.62 -3.39 -1.90
N HIS A 509 22.48 -2.49 -0.93
CA HIS A 509 23.43 -1.39 -0.73
C HIS A 509 24.82 -1.89 -0.39
N ALA A 510 24.95 -2.88 0.50
CA ALA A 510 26.24 -3.44 0.87
C ALA A 510 26.99 -4.10 -0.33
N GLN A 511 26.27 -4.55 -1.35
CA GLN A 511 26.86 -5.12 -2.56
C GLN A 511 27.20 -4.07 -3.64
N ALA A 512 26.58 -2.89 -3.56
CA ALA A 512 26.79 -1.80 -4.52
C ALA A 512 28.03 -0.94 -4.18
N GLU A 513 28.55 -1.00 -2.97
CA GLU A 513 29.78 -0.32 -2.61
C GLU A 513 30.97 -1.00 -3.31
N PRO A 514 31.79 -0.25 -4.09
CA PRO A 514 33.00 -0.80 -4.68
C PRO A 514 33.97 -1.18 -3.57
N SER A 515 34.33 -2.47 -3.53
CA SER A 515 35.40 -3.03 -2.71
C SER A 515 36.77 -2.42 -3.01
#